data_5b88f939c3046c7243f3307331dbd7ee
#
_entry.id   5b88f939c3046c7243f3307331dbd7ee
#
_cell.length_a   1.000
_cell.length_b   1.000
_cell.length_c   1.000
_cell.angle_alpha   90.00
_cell.angle_beta   90.00
_cell.angle_gamma   90.00
#
_symmetry.space_group_name_H-M   'P 1'
#
loop_
_entity.id
_entity.type
_entity.pdbx_description
1 polymer ?
#
loop_
_entity_poly.entity_id
_entity_poly.type
_entity_poly.pdbx_seq_one_letter_code
_entity_poly.pdbx_strand_id
1 'polypeptide(L)'
;MCYNPFCIDGDSRVVSCARNPGEKRGGSMKPAAILDVGSSKVVCLCGSMVDKDGIVVHGAGISAYAGFRDGAFLDKQSLHNAVVDCVHKTEQESRLRIRDVALTVPASFARLELCDATIALGSSRLVESGDVDRLIHLSLQKAKKEEGWTLMHSTPVFFMVDGVSSTEMPDGVTAEEVSALVSHMFVRDEFIRTIQDALDDLGVEISMCVSAQLGEAVMLIPDNERVRPAVLIDIGYMQTDIAVVENAALTGLSTLPVGGYQFASDLSFGLDVPMEAAEQAKRRFVFSLDYRDKTEVLRTAAGSKKVSHQAISYIIEARAGELAGMIRREMEKLGVNLDARPAVYVSGGGLLMMRGGLDFLRNALNLPLKRDMPWTPRLSSPNYCSAFGALDFVLKANSSPEESMAKQKDDRVAGLLEKIKNFFMK
;
A
#
# COMPACT_ATOMS: atom_id res chain seq x y z
N MET A 1 17.86 -11.91 -15.02
CA MET A 1 18.31 -12.19 -13.64
C MET A 1 17.33 -11.50 -12.71
N CYS A 2 16.52 -12.29 -12.01
CA CYS A 2 15.62 -11.71 -10.99
C CYS A 2 16.47 -11.23 -9.83
N TYR A 3 16.51 -9.94 -9.59
CA TYR A 3 16.92 -9.41 -8.30
C TYR A 3 15.80 -9.66 -7.31
N ASN A 4 15.72 -10.88 -6.78
CA ASN A 4 14.98 -11.15 -5.57
C ASN A 4 15.96 -10.94 -4.40
N PRO A 5 15.82 -9.92 -3.57
CA PRO A 5 16.74 -9.64 -2.47
C PRO A 5 16.71 -10.69 -1.36
N PHE A 6 15.84 -11.70 -1.45
CA PHE A 6 15.60 -12.68 -0.40
C PHE A 6 16.23 -14.07 -0.63
N CYS A 7 17.00 -14.27 -1.70
CA CYS A 7 17.88 -15.45 -1.81
C CYS A 7 19.26 -15.08 -1.30
N ILE A 8 19.45 -14.99 0.01
CA ILE A 8 20.76 -14.93 0.64
C ILE A 8 21.10 -16.31 1.13
N ASP A 9 22.00 -16.99 0.43
CA ASP A 9 22.70 -18.14 0.98
C ASP A 9 23.69 -17.64 2.04
N GLY A 10 23.94 -18.44 3.10
CA GLY A 10 24.73 -18.06 4.27
C GLY A 10 26.16 -17.54 4.03
N ASP A 11 26.58 -17.38 2.76
CA ASP A 11 27.90 -16.90 2.31
C ASP A 11 27.84 -15.61 1.47
N SER A 12 26.79 -14.81 1.60
CA SER A 12 26.68 -13.49 0.91
C SER A 12 26.74 -13.54 -0.63
N ARG A 13 26.32 -14.65 -1.26
CA ARG A 13 26.23 -14.75 -2.71
C ARG A 13 24.78 -14.70 -3.17
N VAL A 14 24.49 -13.78 -4.11
CA VAL A 14 23.21 -13.70 -4.80
C VAL A 14 23.03 -14.94 -5.67
N VAL A 15 22.07 -15.82 -5.34
CA VAL A 15 21.75 -17.00 -6.14
C VAL A 15 20.56 -16.69 -7.03
N SER A 16 20.73 -16.74 -8.36
CA SER A 16 19.67 -16.55 -9.34
C SER A 16 18.80 -17.83 -9.41
N CYS A 17 17.53 -17.71 -9.09
CA CYS A 17 16.53 -18.74 -9.39
C CYS A 17 16.15 -18.67 -10.88
N ALA A 18 16.90 -19.34 -11.74
CA ALA A 18 16.51 -19.56 -13.13
C ALA A 18 15.39 -20.61 -13.20
N ARG A 19 14.18 -20.23 -13.61
CA ARG A 19 13.15 -21.19 -14.03
C ARG A 19 13.41 -21.65 -15.45
N ASN A 20 13.27 -22.98 -15.68
CA ASN A 20 13.38 -23.60 -16.99
C ASN A 20 12.33 -23.07 -17.98
N PRO A 21 12.71 -22.66 -19.21
CA PRO A 21 11.75 -22.25 -20.24
C PRO A 21 11.25 -23.49 -20.99
N GLY A 22 10.13 -24.03 -20.58
CA GLY A 22 9.58 -25.20 -21.26
C GLY A 22 8.19 -25.66 -20.84
N GLU A 23 7.20 -24.77 -20.80
CA GLU A 23 5.80 -25.19 -20.88
C GLU A 23 4.95 -24.10 -21.56
N LYS A 24 4.69 -24.31 -22.86
CA LYS A 24 3.63 -23.60 -23.58
C LYS A 24 2.30 -24.23 -23.19
N ARG A 25 1.51 -23.55 -22.37
CA ARG A 25 0.06 -23.80 -22.25
C ARG A 25 -0.68 -22.50 -22.52
N GLY A 26 -1.77 -22.64 -23.30
CA GLY A 26 -2.63 -21.54 -23.72
C GLY A 26 -3.13 -20.66 -22.57
N GLY A 27 -3.15 -19.42 -22.79
CA GLY A 27 -3.52 -18.17 -22.13
C GLY A 27 -4.47 -18.17 -20.93
N SER A 28 -4.15 -18.84 -19.82
CA SER A 28 -4.72 -18.51 -18.52
C SER A 28 -3.55 -18.01 -17.67
N MET A 29 -3.58 -16.71 -17.30
CA MET A 29 -2.55 -16.14 -16.43
C MET A 29 -2.55 -16.87 -15.08
N LYS A 30 -1.36 -17.18 -14.56
CA LYS A 30 -1.18 -17.87 -13.29
C LYS A 30 -1.79 -17.03 -12.17
N PRO A 31 -2.67 -17.60 -11.33
CA PRO A 31 -3.15 -16.90 -10.14
C PRO A 31 -1.99 -16.45 -9.26
N ALA A 32 -2.11 -15.25 -8.69
CA ALA A 32 -1.21 -14.76 -7.66
C ALA A 32 -1.96 -14.68 -6.33
N ALA A 33 -1.22 -14.83 -5.22
CA ALA A 33 -1.75 -14.62 -3.89
C ALA A 33 -1.00 -13.47 -3.21
N ILE A 34 -1.73 -12.64 -2.45
CA ILE A 34 -1.17 -11.60 -1.60
C ILE A 34 -1.57 -11.83 -0.16
N LEU A 35 -0.73 -11.34 0.75
CA LEU A 35 -1.02 -11.28 2.18
C LEU A 35 -0.86 -9.85 2.66
N ASP A 36 -1.98 -9.22 3.02
CA ASP A 36 -2.04 -7.85 3.53
C ASP A 36 -2.21 -7.88 5.05
N VAL A 37 -1.24 -7.29 5.75
CA VAL A 37 -1.19 -7.27 7.21
C VAL A 37 -1.48 -5.86 7.71
N GLY A 38 -2.77 -5.60 7.96
CA GLY A 38 -3.20 -4.34 8.59
C GLY A 38 -3.05 -4.37 10.11
N SER A 39 -3.36 -3.27 10.78
CA SER A 39 -3.20 -3.12 12.23
C SER A 39 -4.28 -3.80 13.10
N SER A 40 -5.29 -4.43 12.49
CA SER A 40 -6.39 -5.13 13.22
C SER A 40 -6.86 -6.41 12.54
N LYS A 41 -6.43 -6.66 11.32
CA LYS A 41 -6.80 -7.83 10.53
C LYS A 41 -5.72 -8.15 9.51
N VAL A 42 -5.69 -9.42 9.12
CA VAL A 42 -4.95 -9.93 7.98
C VAL A 42 -5.93 -10.22 6.86
N VAL A 43 -5.57 -9.91 5.63
CA VAL A 43 -6.34 -10.21 4.43
C VAL A 43 -5.45 -11.00 3.46
N CYS A 44 -5.89 -12.18 3.06
CA CYS A 44 -5.24 -12.94 2.00
C CYS A 44 -6.17 -12.98 0.79
N LEU A 45 -5.68 -12.57 -0.37
CA LEU A 45 -6.42 -12.63 -1.63
C LEU A 45 -5.68 -13.52 -2.62
N CYS A 46 -6.43 -14.35 -3.33
CA CYS A 46 -5.93 -15.10 -4.47
C CYS A 46 -6.75 -14.72 -5.70
N GLY A 47 -6.09 -14.30 -6.78
CA GLY A 47 -6.77 -13.85 -8.00
C GLY A 47 -5.92 -13.99 -9.24
N SER A 48 -6.54 -13.75 -10.40
CA SER A 48 -5.87 -13.70 -11.70
C SER A 48 -6.41 -12.58 -12.57
N MET A 49 -5.62 -12.12 -13.53
CA MET A 49 -6.13 -11.24 -14.57
C MET A 49 -7.02 -12.03 -15.54
N VAL A 50 -8.14 -11.45 -15.91
CA VAL A 50 -9.04 -11.97 -16.96
C VAL A 50 -9.12 -10.91 -18.04
N ASP A 51 -8.68 -11.22 -19.24
CA ASP A 51 -8.57 -10.27 -20.34
C ASP A 51 -7.83 -8.95 -19.97
N LYS A 52 -7.96 -7.94 -20.81
CA LYS A 52 -7.11 -6.74 -20.72
C LYS A 52 -7.32 -5.87 -19.48
N ASP A 53 -8.44 -5.98 -18.74
CA ASP A 53 -8.82 -4.96 -17.73
C ASP A 53 -9.51 -5.50 -16.46
N GLY A 54 -9.60 -6.81 -16.28
CA GLY A 54 -10.35 -7.38 -15.17
C GLY A 54 -9.52 -8.26 -14.22
N ILE A 55 -9.71 -8.09 -12.91
CA ILE A 55 -9.23 -9.04 -11.91
C ILE A 55 -10.40 -9.89 -11.45
N VAL A 56 -10.21 -11.21 -11.46
CA VAL A 56 -11.09 -12.16 -10.78
C VAL A 56 -10.42 -12.60 -9.50
N VAL A 57 -11.09 -12.33 -8.39
CA VAL A 57 -10.70 -12.84 -7.07
C VAL A 57 -11.30 -14.23 -6.91
N HIS A 58 -10.45 -15.24 -6.84
CA HIS A 58 -10.83 -16.64 -6.68
C HIS A 58 -11.15 -16.99 -5.24
N GLY A 59 -10.46 -16.35 -4.30
CA GLY A 59 -10.67 -16.55 -2.87
C GLY A 59 -10.15 -15.39 -2.05
N ALA A 60 -10.82 -15.16 -0.91
CA ALA A 60 -10.50 -14.09 0.04
C ALA A 60 -10.62 -14.61 1.47
N GLY A 61 -9.52 -14.67 2.19
CA GLY A 61 -9.47 -14.91 3.62
C GLY A 61 -9.35 -13.60 4.38
N ILE A 62 -10.10 -13.49 5.47
CA ILE A 62 -10.02 -12.32 6.37
C ILE A 62 -10.01 -12.86 7.79
N SER A 63 -9.03 -12.45 8.59
CA SER A 63 -8.92 -12.82 9.98
C SER A 63 -8.51 -11.63 10.84
N ALA A 64 -9.27 -11.40 11.91
CA ALA A 64 -8.95 -10.35 12.86
C ALA A 64 -7.87 -10.84 13.84
N TYR A 65 -7.04 -9.91 14.31
CA TYR A 65 -6.09 -10.14 15.39
C TYR A 65 -6.00 -8.91 16.29
N ALA A 66 -5.42 -9.10 17.47
CA ALA A 66 -5.18 -8.05 18.44
C ALA A 66 -3.67 -7.86 18.68
N GLY A 67 -3.31 -6.79 19.40
CA GLY A 67 -1.93 -6.59 19.87
C GLY A 67 -1.02 -5.84 18.93
N PHE A 68 -1.53 -5.14 17.91
CA PHE A 68 -0.74 -4.15 17.19
C PHE A 68 -0.80 -2.80 17.91
N ARG A 69 0.35 -2.21 18.20
CA ARG A 69 0.46 -0.87 18.78
C ARG A 69 1.80 -0.23 18.41
N ASP A 70 1.78 1.04 18.06
CA ASP A 70 2.97 1.89 17.83
C ASP A 70 4.00 1.24 16.88
N GLY A 71 3.54 0.64 15.78
CA GLY A 71 4.39 -0.03 14.80
C GLY A 71 5.00 -1.36 15.28
N ALA A 72 4.43 -2.02 16.28
CA ALA A 72 4.91 -3.29 16.80
C ALA A 72 3.76 -4.30 17.02
N PHE A 73 4.10 -5.59 16.88
CA PHE A 73 3.21 -6.70 17.22
C PHE A 73 3.48 -7.16 18.65
N LEU A 74 2.62 -6.75 19.58
CA LEU A 74 2.73 -7.11 21.00
C LEU A 74 2.20 -8.53 21.28
N ASP A 75 1.24 -9.00 20.49
CA ASP A 75 0.70 -10.36 20.55
C ASP A 75 0.99 -11.09 19.23
N LYS A 76 2.22 -11.63 19.15
CA LYS A 76 2.67 -12.38 17.97
C LYS A 76 1.87 -13.67 17.74
N GLN A 77 1.34 -14.29 18.81
CA GLN A 77 0.53 -15.51 18.68
C GLN A 77 -0.84 -15.20 18.06
N SER A 78 -1.47 -14.10 18.45
CA SER A 78 -2.73 -13.64 17.82
C SER A 78 -2.54 -13.36 16.33
N LEU A 79 -1.45 -12.70 15.97
CA LEU A 79 -1.09 -12.46 14.56
C LEU A 79 -0.83 -13.76 13.80
N HIS A 80 -0.02 -14.65 14.36
CA HIS A 80 0.28 -15.97 13.79
C HIS A 80 -1.00 -16.74 13.46
N ASN A 81 -1.89 -16.87 14.43
CA ASN A 81 -3.17 -17.56 14.24
C ASN A 81 -4.02 -16.90 13.14
N ALA A 82 -4.00 -15.56 13.06
CA ALA A 82 -4.73 -14.82 12.03
C ALA A 82 -4.15 -15.03 10.63
N VAL A 83 -2.84 -15.10 10.48
CA VAL A 83 -2.17 -15.41 9.21
C VAL A 83 -2.55 -16.82 8.74
N VAL A 84 -2.42 -17.82 9.61
CA VAL A 84 -2.75 -19.21 9.30
C VAL A 84 -4.22 -19.36 8.91
N ASP A 85 -5.14 -18.82 9.71
CA ASP A 85 -6.58 -18.87 9.45
C ASP A 85 -6.95 -18.15 8.14
N CYS A 86 -6.31 -17.02 7.87
CA CYS A 86 -6.54 -16.22 6.67
C CYS A 86 -6.15 -16.96 5.40
N VAL A 87 -4.98 -17.58 5.37
CA VAL A 87 -4.50 -18.39 4.22
C VAL A 87 -5.42 -19.59 4.02
N HIS A 88 -5.76 -20.33 5.07
CA HIS A 88 -6.69 -21.47 4.97
C HIS A 88 -8.05 -21.08 4.40
N LYS A 89 -8.63 -19.96 4.84
CA LYS A 89 -9.90 -19.46 4.28
C LYS A 89 -9.79 -19.18 2.79
N THR A 90 -8.67 -18.58 2.37
CA THR A 90 -8.43 -18.26 0.95
C THR A 90 -8.29 -19.55 0.13
N GLU A 91 -7.55 -20.54 0.61
CA GLU A 91 -7.42 -21.84 -0.05
C GLU A 91 -8.76 -22.57 -0.17
N GLN A 92 -9.55 -22.59 0.91
CA GLN A 92 -10.89 -23.20 0.91
C GLN A 92 -11.82 -22.56 -0.12
N GLU A 93 -11.82 -21.24 -0.21
CA GLU A 93 -12.68 -20.51 -1.13
C GLU A 93 -12.19 -20.62 -2.58
N SER A 94 -10.91 -20.40 -2.82
CA SER A 94 -10.31 -20.46 -4.17
C SER A 94 -10.21 -21.88 -4.71
N ARG A 95 -10.19 -22.89 -3.83
CA ARG A 95 -9.84 -24.29 -4.14
C ARG A 95 -8.44 -24.43 -4.74
N LEU A 96 -7.56 -23.48 -4.48
CA LEU A 96 -6.17 -23.48 -4.92
C LEU A 96 -5.27 -23.59 -3.70
N ARG A 97 -4.21 -24.39 -3.82
CA ARG A 97 -3.15 -24.42 -2.83
C ARG A 97 -2.23 -23.23 -3.02
N ILE A 98 -2.08 -22.41 -1.98
CA ILE A 98 -1.14 -21.29 -1.95
C ILE A 98 0.23 -21.82 -1.56
N ARG A 99 1.24 -21.54 -2.36
CA ARG A 99 2.63 -21.93 -2.11
C ARG A 99 3.54 -20.74 -1.85
N ASP A 100 3.16 -19.63 -2.40
CA ASP A 100 3.86 -18.35 -2.25
C ASP A 100 2.85 -17.19 -2.19
N VAL A 101 3.24 -16.15 -1.48
CA VAL A 101 2.46 -14.90 -1.37
C VAL A 101 3.35 -13.69 -1.62
N ALA A 102 2.79 -12.66 -2.22
CA ALA A 102 3.38 -11.34 -2.15
C ALA A 102 2.92 -10.69 -0.83
N LEU A 103 3.87 -10.27 0.01
CA LEU A 103 3.60 -9.65 1.30
C LEU A 103 3.48 -8.14 1.15
N THR A 104 2.35 -7.55 1.57
CA THR A 104 2.25 -6.11 1.67
C THR A 104 2.97 -5.60 2.90
N VAL A 105 3.70 -4.51 2.74
CA VAL A 105 4.46 -3.87 3.82
C VAL A 105 3.78 -2.54 4.17
N PRO A 106 3.18 -2.42 5.38
CA PRO A 106 2.61 -1.17 5.86
C PRO A 106 3.68 -0.10 6.06
N ALA A 107 3.30 1.18 5.96
CA ALA A 107 4.23 2.30 6.11
C ALA A 107 5.03 2.29 7.42
N SER A 108 4.43 1.80 8.53
CA SER A 108 5.10 1.67 9.82
C SER A 108 6.28 0.69 9.85
N PHE A 109 6.39 -0.20 8.85
CA PHE A 109 7.49 -1.14 8.66
C PHE A 109 8.31 -0.83 7.41
N ALA A 110 8.01 0.26 6.74
CA ALA A 110 8.69 0.71 5.53
C ALA A 110 9.52 1.96 5.78
N ARG A 111 10.57 2.14 4.99
CA ARG A 111 11.40 3.34 4.95
C ARG A 111 11.64 3.72 3.51
N LEU A 112 11.45 5.00 3.20
CA LEU A 112 11.66 5.58 1.87
C LEU A 112 12.93 6.43 1.88
N GLU A 113 13.77 6.28 0.86
CA GLU A 113 14.87 7.19 0.57
C GLU A 113 14.86 7.61 -0.88
N LEU A 114 14.98 8.92 -1.11
CA LEU A 114 15.13 9.50 -2.44
C LEU A 114 16.60 9.81 -2.68
N CYS A 115 17.17 9.17 -3.69
CA CYS A 115 18.57 9.38 -4.07
C CYS A 115 18.67 9.71 -5.55
N ASP A 116 19.46 10.74 -5.89
CA ASP A 116 19.81 11.05 -7.26
C ASP A 116 21.09 10.30 -7.70
N ALA A 117 21.25 10.05 -8.97
CA ALA A 117 22.51 9.64 -9.54
C ALA A 117 22.67 10.23 -10.95
N THR A 118 23.92 10.32 -11.41
CA THR A 118 24.27 10.80 -12.76
C THR A 118 25.36 9.91 -13.32
N ILE A 119 25.24 9.56 -14.59
CA ILE A 119 26.28 8.89 -15.37
C ILE A 119 26.61 9.72 -16.62
N ALA A 120 27.88 9.96 -16.83
CA ALA A 120 28.40 10.48 -18.09
C ALA A 120 28.70 9.31 -19.03
N LEU A 121 28.22 9.38 -20.25
CA LEU A 121 28.43 8.34 -21.27
C LEU A 121 29.73 8.52 -22.04
N GLY A 122 30.43 9.65 -21.80
CA GLY A 122 31.76 9.97 -22.39
C GLY A 122 31.71 10.47 -23.83
N SER A 123 30.70 10.10 -24.58
CA SER A 123 30.40 10.59 -25.94
C SER A 123 28.90 10.43 -26.20
N SER A 124 28.38 11.20 -27.14
CA SER A 124 26.98 11.07 -27.57
C SER A 124 26.75 9.69 -28.17
N ARG A 125 25.99 8.83 -27.49
CA ARG A 125 25.66 7.48 -27.92
C ARG A 125 24.27 7.08 -27.40
N LEU A 126 23.74 5.97 -27.90
CA LEU A 126 22.50 5.40 -27.37
C LEU A 126 22.68 4.95 -25.91
N VAL A 127 21.71 5.30 -25.08
CA VAL A 127 21.58 4.78 -23.73
C VAL A 127 21.16 3.31 -23.83
N GLU A 128 21.84 2.45 -23.13
CA GLU A 128 21.53 1.03 -23.03
C GLU A 128 20.88 0.70 -21.68
N SER A 129 20.12 -0.40 -21.60
CA SER A 129 19.52 -0.85 -20.35
C SER A 129 20.53 -1.00 -19.21
N GLY A 130 21.76 -1.43 -19.52
CA GLY A 130 22.86 -1.52 -18.56
C GLY A 130 23.31 -0.16 -17.98
N ASP A 131 23.14 0.93 -18.72
CA ASP A 131 23.39 2.29 -18.21
C ASP A 131 22.36 2.68 -17.17
N VAL A 132 21.09 2.34 -17.41
CA VAL A 132 20.01 2.60 -16.46
C VAL A 132 20.18 1.75 -15.19
N ASP A 133 20.53 0.47 -15.33
CA ASP A 133 20.82 -0.41 -14.19
C ASP A 133 21.96 0.15 -13.34
N ARG A 134 23.05 0.62 -14.01
CA ARG A 134 24.18 1.27 -13.34
C ARG A 134 23.77 2.55 -12.63
N LEU A 135 22.93 3.36 -13.25
CA LEU A 135 22.44 4.62 -12.67
C LEU A 135 21.66 4.37 -11.37
N ILE A 136 20.74 3.39 -11.37
CA ILE A 136 19.98 3.01 -10.18
C ILE A 136 20.88 2.40 -9.11
N HIS A 137 21.85 1.57 -9.51
CA HIS A 137 22.81 1.04 -8.54
C HIS A 137 23.64 2.14 -7.88
N LEU A 138 24.08 3.14 -8.62
CA LEU A 138 24.80 4.29 -8.09
C LEU A 138 23.93 5.11 -7.13
N SER A 139 22.65 5.30 -7.45
CA SER A 139 21.72 6.01 -6.55
C SER A 139 21.53 5.22 -5.26
N LEU A 140 21.38 3.88 -5.33
CA LEU A 140 21.25 3.03 -4.16
C LEU A 140 22.49 3.06 -3.25
N GLN A 141 23.69 3.25 -3.81
CA GLN A 141 24.90 3.39 -3.00
C GLN A 141 24.89 4.64 -2.11
N LYS A 142 24.13 5.67 -2.48
CA LYS A 142 23.93 6.90 -1.68
C LYS A 142 22.90 6.70 -0.57
N ALA A 143 22.01 5.71 -0.68
CA ALA A 143 21.03 5.42 0.33
C ALA A 143 21.69 5.01 1.64
N LYS A 144 21.12 5.46 2.76
CA LYS A 144 21.63 5.15 4.09
C LYS A 144 21.53 3.64 4.34
N LYS A 145 22.68 3.01 4.54
CA LYS A 145 22.74 1.62 5.00
C LYS A 145 22.41 1.57 6.49
N GLU A 146 21.40 0.82 6.85
CA GLU A 146 20.96 0.65 8.21
C GLU A 146 20.72 -0.83 8.48
N GLU A 147 21.31 -1.36 9.54
CA GLU A 147 21.13 -2.75 9.94
C GLU A 147 19.68 -3.05 10.28
N GLY A 148 19.20 -4.23 9.91
CA GLY A 148 17.80 -4.63 10.12
C GLY A 148 16.80 -4.09 9.10
N TRP A 149 17.32 -3.54 7.99
CA TRP A 149 16.49 -3.09 6.85
C TRP A 149 16.94 -3.71 5.54
N THR A 150 16.00 -4.28 4.82
CA THR A 150 16.21 -4.88 3.50
C THR A 150 15.55 -4.05 2.41
N LEU A 151 16.24 -3.88 1.28
CA LEU A 151 15.67 -3.21 0.10
C LEU A 151 14.51 -4.03 -0.46
N MET A 152 13.34 -3.41 -0.62
CA MET A 152 12.19 -4.00 -1.32
C MET A 152 12.27 -3.78 -2.82
N HIS A 153 12.38 -2.51 -3.21
CA HIS A 153 12.46 -2.11 -4.61
C HIS A 153 13.07 -0.71 -4.77
N SER A 154 13.53 -0.44 -5.98
CA SER A 154 14.02 0.86 -6.42
C SER A 154 13.22 1.29 -7.65
N THR A 155 12.59 2.46 -7.59
CA THR A 155 11.72 2.96 -8.67
C THR A 155 12.17 4.35 -9.09
N PRO A 156 12.57 4.56 -10.36
CA PRO A 156 12.84 5.91 -10.85
C PRO A 156 11.58 6.79 -10.77
N VAL A 157 11.74 7.99 -10.23
CA VAL A 157 10.68 9.01 -10.20
C VAL A 157 10.66 9.72 -11.56
N PHE A 158 11.83 10.15 -12.03
CA PHE A 158 12.04 10.72 -13.35
C PHE A 158 13.50 10.56 -13.77
N PHE A 159 13.76 10.73 -15.07
CA PHE A 159 15.10 10.82 -15.66
C PHE A 159 15.34 12.24 -16.17
N MET A 160 16.62 12.60 -16.27
CA MET A 160 17.07 13.76 -17.05
C MET A 160 18.07 13.26 -18.07
N VAL A 161 17.84 13.57 -19.35
CA VAL A 161 18.67 13.22 -20.48
C VAL A 161 19.21 14.52 -21.07
N ASP A 162 20.50 14.76 -20.98
CA ASP A 162 21.16 16.01 -21.40
C ASP A 162 20.43 17.27 -20.86
N GLY A 163 20.03 17.22 -19.58
CA GLY A 163 19.33 18.30 -18.89
C GLY A 163 17.82 18.42 -19.18
N VAL A 164 17.24 17.51 -19.99
CA VAL A 164 15.80 17.48 -20.28
C VAL A 164 15.13 16.41 -19.45
N SER A 165 14.10 16.80 -18.68
CA SER A 165 13.34 15.87 -17.85
C SER A 165 12.45 14.93 -18.67
N SER A 166 12.45 13.64 -18.33
CA SER A 166 11.59 12.60 -18.90
C SER A 166 11.10 11.65 -17.82
N THR A 167 9.86 11.22 -17.94
CA THR A 167 9.30 10.12 -17.13
C THR A 167 9.42 8.75 -17.80
N GLU A 168 9.84 8.75 -19.07
CA GLU A 168 10.07 7.52 -19.84
C GLU A 168 11.49 7.03 -19.64
N MET A 169 11.65 5.70 -19.69
CA MET A 169 12.97 5.07 -19.68
C MET A 169 13.79 5.60 -20.86
N PRO A 170 15.03 6.06 -20.65
CA PRO A 170 15.84 6.63 -21.72
C PRO A 170 16.50 5.58 -22.62
N ASP A 171 16.15 4.30 -22.52
CA ASP A 171 16.71 3.22 -23.34
C ASP A 171 16.51 3.49 -24.84
N GLY A 172 17.59 3.42 -25.61
CA GLY A 172 17.58 3.77 -27.04
C GLY A 172 17.59 5.27 -27.38
N VAL A 173 17.62 6.16 -26.38
CA VAL A 173 17.77 7.61 -26.59
C VAL A 173 19.25 7.94 -26.71
N THR A 174 19.62 8.83 -27.63
CA THR A 174 21.01 9.32 -27.73
C THR A 174 21.27 10.40 -26.69
N ALA A 175 22.34 10.24 -25.89
CA ALA A 175 22.68 11.18 -24.83
C ALA A 175 24.19 11.21 -24.56
N GLU A 176 24.65 12.29 -23.94
CA GLU A 176 26.00 12.42 -23.35
C GLU A 176 25.97 12.21 -21.84
N GLU A 177 24.86 12.57 -21.19
CA GLU A 177 24.66 12.43 -19.75
C GLU A 177 23.24 11.99 -19.44
N VAL A 178 23.10 11.06 -18.50
CA VAL A 178 21.80 10.65 -17.95
C VAL A 178 21.84 10.73 -16.43
N SER A 179 20.83 11.35 -15.83
CA SER A 179 20.60 11.31 -14.39
C SER A 179 19.19 10.86 -14.06
N ALA A 180 18.99 10.42 -12.83
CA ALA A 180 17.67 10.04 -12.32
C ALA A 180 17.54 10.41 -10.85
N LEU A 181 16.30 10.73 -10.45
CA LEU A 181 15.87 10.63 -9.05
C LEU A 181 15.22 9.27 -8.85
N VAL A 182 15.68 8.52 -7.87
CA VAL A 182 15.21 7.15 -7.61
C VAL A 182 14.66 7.04 -6.19
N SER A 183 13.49 6.46 -6.07
CA SER A 183 12.84 6.09 -4.82
C SER A 183 13.29 4.68 -4.42
N HIS A 184 13.97 4.56 -3.29
CA HIS A 184 14.37 3.28 -2.69
C HIS A 184 13.48 2.99 -1.50
N MET A 185 12.77 1.88 -1.55
CA MET A 185 11.91 1.41 -0.47
C MET A 185 12.56 0.26 0.27
N PHE A 186 12.63 0.39 1.58
CA PHE A 186 13.18 -0.63 2.48
C PHE A 186 12.09 -1.16 3.40
N VAL A 187 12.23 -2.40 3.81
CA VAL A 187 11.36 -3.06 4.80
C VAL A 187 12.17 -3.48 6.01
N ARG A 188 11.56 -3.40 7.18
CA ARG A 188 12.17 -3.88 8.43
C ARG A 188 12.23 -5.41 8.44
N ASP A 189 13.41 -5.99 8.61
CA ASP A 189 13.63 -7.44 8.61
C ASP A 189 12.80 -8.18 9.65
N GLU A 190 12.56 -7.56 10.81
CA GLU A 190 11.72 -8.14 11.86
C GLU A 190 10.29 -8.38 11.38
N PHE A 191 9.75 -7.48 10.54
CA PHE A 191 8.41 -7.64 9.97
C PHE A 191 8.34 -8.88 9.09
N ILE A 192 9.30 -9.02 8.16
CA ILE A 192 9.36 -10.20 7.27
C ILE A 192 9.48 -11.48 8.08
N ARG A 193 10.43 -11.54 9.03
CA ARG A 193 10.64 -12.73 9.87
C ARG A 193 9.38 -13.08 10.65
N THR A 194 8.72 -12.10 11.26
CA THR A 194 7.50 -12.36 12.05
C THR A 194 6.37 -12.96 11.20
N ILE A 195 6.24 -12.54 9.93
CA ILE A 195 5.22 -13.10 9.04
C ILE A 195 5.67 -14.45 8.45
N GLN A 196 6.96 -14.59 8.10
CA GLN A 196 7.49 -15.86 7.58
C GLN A 196 7.37 -16.97 8.62
N ASP A 197 7.65 -16.71 9.89
CA ASP A 197 7.47 -17.68 11.00
C ASP A 197 6.02 -18.25 11.04
N ALA A 198 5.01 -17.43 10.72
CA ALA A 198 3.63 -17.90 10.66
C ALA A 198 3.30 -18.66 9.36
N LEU A 199 3.96 -18.33 8.27
CA LEU A 199 3.77 -18.98 6.96
C LEU A 199 4.51 -20.31 6.87
N ASP A 200 5.59 -20.51 7.62
CA ASP A 200 6.39 -21.75 7.66
C ASP A 200 5.55 -22.94 8.11
N ASP A 201 4.62 -22.76 9.05
CA ASP A 201 3.67 -23.79 9.48
C ASP A 201 2.77 -24.30 8.33
N LEU A 202 2.59 -23.49 7.29
CA LEU A 202 1.78 -23.80 6.10
C LEU A 202 2.64 -24.27 4.91
N GLY A 203 3.96 -24.16 5.00
CA GLY A 203 4.88 -24.35 3.88
C GLY A 203 4.66 -23.33 2.76
N VAL A 204 4.36 -22.07 3.12
CA VAL A 204 4.15 -20.94 2.22
C VAL A 204 5.34 -19.99 2.30
N GLU A 205 5.86 -19.57 1.15
CA GLU A 205 7.00 -18.67 1.06
C GLU A 205 6.56 -17.22 0.74
N ILE A 206 7.31 -16.24 1.22
CA ILE A 206 7.16 -14.84 0.77
C ILE A 206 7.94 -14.70 -0.54
N SER A 207 7.23 -14.58 -1.66
CA SER A 207 7.85 -14.47 -2.98
C SER A 207 8.37 -13.06 -3.29
N MET A 208 7.75 -12.03 -2.69
CA MET A 208 8.17 -10.64 -2.81
C MET A 208 7.49 -9.77 -1.73
N CYS A 209 8.08 -8.61 -1.47
CA CYS A 209 7.47 -7.56 -0.65
C CYS A 209 6.99 -6.40 -1.54
N VAL A 210 5.81 -5.85 -1.25
CA VAL A 210 5.20 -4.72 -1.97
C VAL A 210 4.78 -3.67 -0.96
N SER A 211 5.08 -2.40 -1.19
CA SER A 211 4.54 -1.33 -0.36
C SER A 211 3.01 -1.29 -0.47
N ALA A 212 2.33 -1.37 0.66
CA ALA A 212 0.87 -1.28 0.73
C ALA A 212 0.38 0.03 0.08
N GLN A 213 1.01 1.15 0.45
CA GLN A 213 0.65 2.47 -0.04
C GLN A 213 0.95 2.67 -1.53
N LEU A 214 2.01 2.04 -2.07
CA LEU A 214 2.29 2.11 -3.51
C LEU A 214 1.23 1.34 -4.33
N GLY A 215 0.95 0.10 -3.95
CA GLY A 215 -0.07 -0.70 -4.63
C GLY A 215 -1.44 -0.01 -4.62
N GLU A 216 -1.81 0.52 -3.47
CA GLU A 216 -3.06 1.25 -3.30
C GLU A 216 -3.10 2.56 -4.11
N ALA A 217 -2.04 3.37 -4.08
CA ALA A 217 -1.97 4.63 -4.82
C ALA A 217 -2.02 4.41 -6.34
N VAL A 218 -1.32 3.39 -6.84
CA VAL A 218 -1.35 3.06 -8.28
C VAL A 218 -2.73 2.59 -8.73
N MET A 219 -3.48 1.91 -7.88
CA MET A 219 -4.84 1.48 -8.17
C MET A 219 -5.84 2.65 -8.13
N LEU A 220 -5.75 3.52 -7.11
CA LEU A 220 -6.77 4.55 -6.83
C LEU A 220 -6.55 5.84 -7.59
N ILE A 221 -5.30 6.22 -7.85
CA ILE A 221 -4.96 7.52 -8.44
C ILE A 221 -4.64 7.32 -9.92
N PRO A 222 -5.42 7.89 -10.85
CA PRO A 222 -5.16 7.80 -12.28
C PRO A 222 -3.77 8.34 -12.67
N ASP A 223 -3.17 7.78 -13.72
CA ASP A 223 -1.83 8.14 -14.19
C ASP A 223 -1.66 9.62 -14.48
N ASN A 224 -2.65 10.22 -15.16
CA ASN A 224 -2.63 11.62 -15.51
C ASN A 224 -2.67 12.56 -14.28
N GLU A 225 -3.08 12.07 -13.13
CA GLU A 225 -3.04 12.82 -11.86
C GLU A 225 -1.74 12.59 -11.10
N ARG A 226 -1.00 11.50 -11.41
CA ARG A 226 0.32 11.18 -10.83
C ARG A 226 1.51 11.73 -11.60
N VAL A 227 1.30 12.41 -12.74
CA VAL A 227 2.39 13.15 -13.43
C VAL A 227 2.92 14.33 -12.61
N ARG A 228 2.24 14.66 -11.53
CA ARG A 228 2.64 15.60 -10.48
C ARG A 228 2.45 14.91 -9.14
N PRO A 229 3.09 15.39 -8.06
CA PRO A 229 2.86 14.85 -6.73
C PRO A 229 1.38 14.80 -6.38
N ALA A 230 0.87 13.58 -6.19
CA ALA A 230 -0.48 13.29 -5.69
C ALA A 230 -0.38 12.65 -4.31
N VAL A 231 -1.42 12.73 -3.51
CA VAL A 231 -1.41 12.25 -2.13
C VAL A 231 -2.44 11.15 -1.94
N LEU A 232 -2.01 10.06 -1.31
CA LEU A 232 -2.88 9.05 -0.74
C LEU A 232 -2.89 9.20 0.78
N ILE A 233 -4.07 9.19 1.38
CA ILE A 233 -4.29 9.18 2.83
C ILE A 233 -5.07 7.90 3.15
N ASP A 234 -4.41 6.91 3.75
CA ASP A 234 -5.06 5.68 4.25
C ASP A 234 -5.34 5.82 5.75
N ILE A 235 -6.61 5.99 6.12
CA ILE A 235 -7.04 6.08 7.52
C ILE A 235 -7.42 4.67 8.00
N GLY A 236 -6.44 3.95 8.53
CA GLY A 236 -6.58 2.59 9.03
C GLY A 236 -7.23 2.51 10.41
N TYR A 237 -7.06 1.35 11.08
CA TYR A 237 -7.63 1.12 12.42
C TYR A 237 -6.79 1.76 13.53
N MET A 238 -5.48 1.49 13.60
CA MET A 238 -4.58 2.04 14.63
C MET A 238 -3.77 3.24 14.13
N GLN A 239 -3.64 3.42 12.84
CA GLN A 239 -2.75 4.41 12.23
C GLN A 239 -3.38 5.02 10.97
N THR A 240 -2.84 6.17 10.58
CA THR A 240 -3.12 6.83 9.30
C THR A 240 -1.81 6.99 8.56
N ASP A 241 -1.74 6.43 7.35
CA ASP A 241 -0.59 6.53 6.48
C ASP A 241 -0.81 7.60 5.42
N ILE A 242 0.22 8.42 5.17
CA ILE A 242 0.21 9.48 4.18
C ILE A 242 1.34 9.20 3.21
N ALA A 243 1.00 8.99 1.96
CA ALA A 243 1.95 8.74 0.89
C ALA A 243 1.85 9.82 -0.18
N VAL A 244 3.00 10.33 -0.63
CA VAL A 244 3.10 11.19 -1.82
C VAL A 244 3.60 10.30 -2.95
N VAL A 245 2.89 10.30 -4.06
CA VAL A 245 3.21 9.50 -5.24
C VAL A 245 3.38 10.40 -6.44
N GLU A 246 4.43 10.17 -7.20
CA GLU A 246 4.68 10.83 -8.48
C GLU A 246 5.06 9.77 -9.51
N ASN A 247 4.40 9.79 -10.66
CA ASN A 247 4.44 8.70 -11.63
C ASN A 247 4.03 7.36 -10.98
N ALA A 248 4.91 6.38 -10.89
CA ALA A 248 4.67 5.12 -10.18
C ALA A 248 5.62 4.93 -8.98
N ALA A 249 6.20 6.01 -8.46
CA ALA A 249 7.13 5.99 -7.34
C ALA A 249 6.55 6.73 -6.13
N LEU A 250 6.81 6.24 -4.93
CA LEU A 250 6.58 7.00 -3.71
C LEU A 250 7.69 8.04 -3.56
N THR A 251 7.32 9.29 -3.36
CA THR A 251 8.25 10.39 -3.10
C THR A 251 8.14 10.94 -1.68
N GLY A 252 7.14 10.49 -0.93
CA GLY A 252 6.99 10.79 0.49
C GLY A 252 6.17 9.70 1.18
N LEU A 253 6.52 9.38 2.41
CA LEU A 253 5.83 8.38 3.23
C LEU A 253 5.89 8.77 4.70
N SER A 254 4.75 8.78 5.37
CA SER A 254 4.65 9.06 6.81
C SER A 254 3.49 8.31 7.43
N THR A 255 3.61 8.01 8.71
CA THR A 255 2.59 7.33 9.52
C THR A 255 2.25 8.15 10.75
N LEU A 256 0.95 8.38 10.98
CA LEU A 256 0.41 8.96 12.20
C LEU A 256 -0.16 7.83 13.09
N PRO A 257 0.10 7.80 14.40
CA PRO A 257 -0.40 6.77 15.31
C PRO A 257 -1.85 7.02 15.74
N VAL A 258 -2.69 7.44 14.79
CA VAL A 258 -4.12 7.74 15.00
C VAL A 258 -4.92 7.11 13.87
N GLY A 259 -5.96 6.35 14.22
CA GLY A 259 -6.88 5.73 13.28
C GLY A 259 -8.26 5.51 13.89
N GLY A 260 -9.02 4.59 13.33
CA GLY A 260 -10.40 4.29 13.77
C GLY A 260 -10.53 3.84 15.23
N TYR A 261 -9.47 3.27 15.81
CA TYR A 261 -9.43 2.85 17.21
C TYR A 261 -9.56 4.03 18.17
N GLN A 262 -8.85 5.14 17.89
CA GLN A 262 -8.85 6.30 18.78
C GLN A 262 -10.24 6.91 18.92
N PHE A 263 -11.06 6.91 17.87
CA PHE A 263 -12.46 7.34 17.96
C PHE A 263 -13.28 6.50 18.95
N ALA A 264 -13.11 5.16 18.91
CA ALA A 264 -13.78 4.27 19.84
C ALA A 264 -13.23 4.41 21.28
N SER A 265 -11.92 4.59 21.42
CA SER A 265 -11.25 4.79 22.69
C SER A 265 -11.72 6.08 23.38
N ASP A 266 -11.83 7.17 22.63
CA ASP A 266 -12.34 8.44 23.16
C ASP A 266 -13.81 8.35 23.57
N LEU A 267 -14.63 7.66 22.77
CA LEU A 267 -16.01 7.37 23.14
C LEU A 267 -16.11 6.50 24.40
N SER A 268 -15.27 5.45 24.50
CA SER A 268 -15.20 4.58 25.67
C SER A 268 -14.90 5.37 26.94
N PHE A 269 -13.89 6.22 26.87
CA PHE A 269 -13.48 7.08 27.98
C PHE A 269 -14.51 8.18 28.28
N GLY A 270 -14.91 8.96 27.27
CA GLY A 270 -15.79 10.12 27.44
C GLY A 270 -17.22 9.78 27.82
N LEU A 271 -17.69 8.59 27.44
CA LEU A 271 -19.03 8.11 27.79
C LEU A 271 -19.01 7.11 28.95
N ASP A 272 -17.83 6.72 29.44
CA ASP A 272 -17.65 5.66 30.44
C ASP A 272 -18.42 4.38 30.08
N VAL A 273 -18.08 3.82 28.91
CA VAL A 273 -18.67 2.57 28.37
C VAL A 273 -17.57 1.61 27.91
N PRO A 274 -17.81 0.30 27.90
CA PRO A 274 -16.87 -0.66 27.34
C PRO A 274 -16.54 -0.37 25.87
N MET A 275 -15.32 -0.77 25.44
CA MET A 275 -14.81 -0.54 24.08
C MET A 275 -15.76 -1.09 23.00
N GLU A 276 -16.39 -2.24 23.21
CA GLU A 276 -17.32 -2.86 22.27
C GLU A 276 -18.57 -1.99 22.05
N ALA A 277 -19.08 -1.37 23.11
CA ALA A 277 -20.22 -0.46 23.03
C ALA A 277 -19.83 0.87 22.35
N ALA A 278 -18.63 1.38 22.63
CA ALA A 278 -18.07 2.56 21.98
C ALA A 278 -17.86 2.32 20.47
N GLU A 279 -17.31 1.17 20.09
CA GLU A 279 -17.13 0.78 18.69
C GLU A 279 -18.47 0.66 17.94
N GLN A 280 -19.52 0.13 18.60
CA GLN A 280 -20.86 0.09 18.04
C GLN A 280 -21.44 1.50 17.84
N ALA A 281 -21.27 2.40 18.82
CA ALA A 281 -21.71 3.79 18.72
C ALA A 281 -20.99 4.51 17.56
N LYS A 282 -19.66 4.36 17.46
CA LYS A 282 -18.87 4.89 16.34
C LYS A 282 -19.39 4.43 14.98
N ARG A 283 -19.63 3.14 14.80
CA ARG A 283 -20.10 2.57 13.51
C ARG A 283 -21.48 3.05 13.09
N ARG A 284 -22.32 3.46 14.03
CA ARG A 284 -23.67 3.99 13.77
C ARG A 284 -23.67 5.50 13.57
N PHE A 285 -22.62 6.16 13.97
CA PHE A 285 -22.53 7.61 13.88
C PHE A 285 -22.58 8.10 12.43
N VAL A 286 -23.26 9.22 12.22
CA VAL A 286 -23.36 9.89 10.93
C VAL A 286 -23.01 11.36 11.12
N PHE A 287 -21.96 11.82 10.46
CA PHE A 287 -21.59 13.23 10.47
C PHE A 287 -22.71 14.11 9.90
N SER A 288 -22.77 15.35 10.34
CA SER A 288 -23.71 16.38 9.85
C SER A 288 -25.19 16.09 10.08
N LEU A 289 -25.55 15.11 10.91
CA LEU A 289 -26.93 14.96 11.38
C LEU A 289 -27.18 15.84 12.61
N ASP A 290 -28.39 16.41 12.67
CA ASP A 290 -28.83 17.11 13.87
C ASP A 290 -29.28 16.09 14.95
N TYR A 291 -28.44 15.98 15.97
CA TYR A 291 -28.65 15.07 17.09
C TYR A 291 -29.17 15.76 18.36
N ARG A 292 -29.63 17.01 18.25
CA ARG A 292 -30.22 17.72 19.42
C ARG A 292 -31.32 16.89 20.04
N ASP A 293 -31.27 16.76 21.35
CA ASP A 293 -32.25 16.05 22.19
C ASP A 293 -32.42 14.55 21.90
N LYS A 294 -31.57 13.95 21.06
CA LYS A 294 -31.57 12.51 20.83
C LYS A 294 -30.65 11.77 21.80
N THR A 295 -31.10 10.58 22.18
CA THR A 295 -30.31 9.68 23.02
C THR A 295 -30.19 8.31 22.38
N GLU A 296 -29.07 7.65 22.60
CA GLU A 296 -28.83 6.28 22.18
C GLU A 296 -28.71 5.36 23.39
N VAL A 297 -29.16 4.12 23.23
CA VAL A 297 -29.03 3.08 24.25
C VAL A 297 -27.90 2.16 23.80
N LEU A 298 -26.79 2.22 24.53
CA LEU A 298 -25.65 1.33 24.31
C LEU A 298 -25.79 0.09 25.18
N ARG A 299 -25.69 -1.08 24.56
CA ARG A 299 -25.71 -2.36 25.26
C ARG A 299 -24.32 -2.69 25.78
N THR A 300 -24.24 -3.05 27.05
CA THR A 300 -23.01 -3.49 27.72
C THR A 300 -23.23 -4.83 28.42
N ALA A 301 -22.21 -5.54 28.79
CA ALA A 301 -22.32 -6.77 29.58
C ALA A 301 -22.99 -6.53 30.94
N ALA A 302 -22.86 -5.33 31.50
CA ALA A 302 -23.47 -4.94 32.77
C ALA A 302 -24.91 -4.40 32.62
N GLY A 303 -25.50 -4.37 31.41
CA GLY A 303 -26.82 -3.83 31.12
C GLY A 303 -26.82 -2.82 29.98
N SER A 304 -27.71 -1.83 30.06
CA SER A 304 -27.82 -0.79 29.01
C SER A 304 -27.53 0.58 29.59
N LYS A 305 -26.72 1.37 28.89
CA LYS A 305 -26.42 2.77 29.24
C LYS A 305 -27.06 3.71 28.23
N LYS A 306 -27.83 4.69 28.70
CA LYS A 306 -28.40 5.75 27.87
C LYS A 306 -27.41 6.90 27.77
N VAL A 307 -27.02 7.29 26.55
CA VAL A 307 -26.05 8.34 26.27
C VAL A 307 -26.63 9.38 25.34
N SER A 308 -26.18 10.63 25.44
CA SER A 308 -26.58 11.70 24.53
C SER A 308 -25.90 11.55 23.19
N HIS A 309 -26.64 11.62 22.10
CA HIS A 309 -26.05 11.70 20.75
C HIS A 309 -25.20 12.94 20.57
N GLN A 310 -25.51 14.04 21.22
CA GLN A 310 -24.70 15.25 21.20
C GLN A 310 -23.31 15.01 21.81
N ALA A 311 -23.23 14.22 22.90
CA ALA A 311 -21.92 13.85 23.47
C ALA A 311 -21.11 12.95 22.52
N ILE A 312 -21.76 11.99 21.86
CA ILE A 312 -21.10 11.16 20.83
C ILE A 312 -20.56 12.02 19.68
N SER A 313 -21.40 12.94 19.16
CA SER A 313 -21.04 13.85 18.06
C SER A 313 -19.84 14.72 18.45
N TYR A 314 -19.89 15.33 19.62
CA TYR A 314 -18.80 16.18 20.11
C TYR A 314 -17.46 15.43 20.18
N ILE A 315 -17.45 14.21 20.72
CA ILE A 315 -16.24 13.41 20.86
C ILE A 315 -15.69 13.00 19.48
N ILE A 316 -16.56 12.50 18.58
CA ILE A 316 -16.15 12.04 17.26
C ILE A 316 -15.63 13.22 16.40
N GLU A 317 -16.36 14.33 16.38
CA GLU A 317 -15.99 15.50 15.58
C GLU A 317 -14.72 16.18 16.09
N ALA A 318 -14.52 16.22 17.41
CA ALA A 318 -13.26 16.70 18.00
C ALA A 318 -12.06 15.85 17.56
N ARG A 319 -12.18 14.52 17.63
CA ARG A 319 -11.12 13.60 17.16
C ARG A 319 -10.90 13.71 15.65
N ALA A 320 -11.94 13.80 14.87
CA ALA A 320 -11.83 13.95 13.42
C ALA A 320 -11.16 15.29 13.04
N GLY A 321 -11.46 16.37 13.75
CA GLY A 321 -10.81 17.67 13.56
C GLY A 321 -9.32 17.64 13.94
N GLU A 322 -8.98 16.98 15.04
CA GLU A 322 -7.58 16.78 15.44
C GLU A 322 -6.80 15.96 14.39
N LEU A 323 -7.37 14.84 13.92
CA LEU A 323 -6.78 14.01 12.86
C LEU A 323 -6.57 14.83 11.59
N ALA A 324 -7.55 15.62 11.16
CA ALA A 324 -7.42 16.50 10.00
C ALA A 324 -6.24 17.49 10.16
N GLY A 325 -6.09 18.09 11.35
CA GLY A 325 -4.97 18.97 11.66
C GLY A 325 -3.62 18.25 11.64
N MET A 326 -3.56 16.99 12.10
CA MET A 326 -2.34 16.17 12.02
C MET A 326 -2.01 15.83 10.56
N ILE A 327 -2.97 15.39 9.77
CA ILE A 327 -2.81 15.07 8.35
C ILE A 327 -2.27 16.29 7.59
N ARG A 328 -2.85 17.48 7.79
CA ARG A 328 -2.39 18.71 7.14
C ARG A 328 -0.92 18.99 7.44
N ARG A 329 -0.52 18.97 8.71
CA ARG A 329 0.87 19.21 9.12
C ARG A 329 1.82 18.19 8.52
N GLU A 330 1.40 16.94 8.41
CA GLU A 330 2.24 15.88 7.86
C GLU A 330 2.40 16.00 6.35
N MET A 331 1.34 16.36 5.63
CA MET A 331 1.43 16.69 4.19
C MET A 331 2.41 17.85 3.94
N GLU A 332 2.36 18.90 4.76
CA GLU A 332 3.27 20.05 4.66
C GLU A 332 4.74 19.63 4.93
N LYS A 333 4.99 18.76 5.92
CA LYS A 333 6.33 18.20 6.20
C LYS A 333 6.86 17.34 5.04
N LEU A 334 5.98 16.63 4.35
CA LEU A 334 6.33 15.86 3.16
C LEU A 334 6.52 16.75 1.91
N GLY A 335 6.47 18.06 2.05
CA GLY A 335 6.69 19.02 0.97
C GLY A 335 5.49 19.21 0.03
N VAL A 336 4.30 18.74 0.42
CA VAL A 336 3.09 18.92 -0.40
C VAL A 336 2.65 20.38 -0.37
N ASN A 337 2.61 21.00 -1.55
CA ASN A 337 2.08 22.36 -1.71
C ASN A 337 0.53 22.31 -1.74
N LEU A 338 -0.09 22.59 -0.61
CA LEU A 338 -1.56 22.56 -0.47
C LEU A 338 -2.27 23.65 -1.27
N ASP A 339 -1.61 24.81 -1.51
CA ASP A 339 -2.17 25.92 -2.29
C ASP A 339 -2.29 25.55 -3.78
N ALA A 340 -1.44 24.65 -4.26
CA ALA A 340 -1.52 24.10 -5.61
C ALA A 340 -2.72 23.14 -5.81
N ARG A 341 -3.48 22.86 -4.75
CA ARG A 341 -4.61 21.92 -4.74
C ARG A 341 -4.26 20.57 -5.38
N PRO A 342 -3.32 19.83 -4.78
CA PRO A 342 -2.90 18.54 -5.31
C PRO A 342 -4.08 17.56 -5.39
N ALA A 343 -3.96 16.54 -6.21
CA ALA A 343 -4.89 15.42 -6.19
C ALA A 343 -4.71 14.66 -4.85
N VAL A 344 -5.76 14.57 -4.05
CA VAL A 344 -5.74 13.87 -2.75
C VAL A 344 -6.81 12.81 -2.73
N TYR A 345 -6.37 11.56 -2.57
CA TYR A 345 -7.23 10.39 -2.45
C TYR A 345 -7.24 9.89 -1.01
N VAL A 346 -8.41 9.45 -0.57
CA VAL A 346 -8.60 8.97 0.81
C VAL A 346 -9.15 7.56 0.78
N SER A 347 -8.54 6.67 1.54
CA SER A 347 -8.92 5.28 1.72
C SER A 347 -8.92 4.87 3.20
N GLY A 348 -9.03 3.57 3.44
CA GLY A 348 -9.04 3.02 4.79
C GLY A 348 -10.39 3.06 5.48
N GLY A 349 -10.55 2.17 6.47
CA GLY A 349 -11.83 1.99 7.18
C GLY A 349 -12.02 2.84 8.43
N GLY A 350 -10.98 3.56 8.88
CA GLY A 350 -11.00 4.23 10.19
C GLY A 350 -11.98 5.39 10.28
N LEU A 351 -12.11 6.17 9.20
CA LEU A 351 -13.04 7.30 9.10
C LEU A 351 -14.08 7.08 8.00
N LEU A 352 -13.69 6.52 6.85
CA LEU A 352 -14.57 6.42 5.68
C LEU A 352 -15.73 5.45 5.87
N MET A 353 -15.68 4.55 6.86
CA MET A 353 -16.81 3.69 7.23
C MET A 353 -17.89 4.45 8.00
N MET A 354 -17.60 5.62 8.56
CA MET A 354 -18.60 6.51 9.15
C MET A 354 -19.22 7.39 8.07
N ARG A 355 -20.55 7.40 7.99
CA ARG A 355 -21.25 8.19 6.98
C ARG A 355 -20.95 9.68 7.14
N GLY A 356 -20.60 10.35 6.05
CA GLY A 356 -20.23 11.77 6.05
C GLY A 356 -18.79 12.04 6.49
N GLY A 357 -18.00 11.02 6.88
CA GLY A 357 -16.61 11.20 7.32
C GLY A 357 -15.71 11.80 6.27
N LEU A 358 -15.87 11.43 4.98
CA LEU A 358 -15.13 12.05 3.87
C LEU A 358 -15.47 13.54 3.71
N ASP A 359 -16.75 13.89 3.80
CA ASP A 359 -17.20 15.28 3.65
C ASP A 359 -16.71 16.14 4.83
N PHE A 360 -16.73 15.59 6.05
CA PHE A 360 -16.14 16.24 7.20
C PHE A 360 -14.65 16.52 6.98
N LEU A 361 -13.89 15.51 6.57
CA LEU A 361 -12.45 15.64 6.32
C LEU A 361 -12.16 16.64 5.18
N ARG A 362 -12.95 16.61 4.10
CA ARG A 362 -12.87 17.55 2.99
C ARG A 362 -13.01 18.99 3.47
N ASN A 363 -14.01 19.26 4.31
CA ASN A 363 -14.25 20.57 4.88
C ASN A 363 -13.14 21.00 5.85
N ALA A 364 -12.70 20.08 6.72
CA ALA A 364 -11.66 20.37 7.71
C ALA A 364 -10.29 20.63 7.06
N LEU A 365 -9.94 19.94 5.98
CA LEU A 365 -8.71 20.16 5.23
C LEU A 365 -8.84 21.31 4.21
N ASN A 366 -10.05 21.68 3.82
CA ASN A 366 -10.34 22.61 2.70
C ASN A 366 -9.67 22.17 1.39
N LEU A 367 -9.72 20.88 1.08
CA LEU A 367 -9.14 20.26 -0.11
C LEU A 367 -10.19 19.42 -0.85
N PRO A 368 -10.09 19.31 -2.19
CA PRO A 368 -10.99 18.46 -2.98
C PRO A 368 -10.59 16.99 -2.84
N LEU A 369 -10.98 16.35 -1.71
CA LEU A 369 -10.67 14.96 -1.47
C LEU A 369 -11.49 14.05 -2.39
N LYS A 370 -10.84 13.04 -2.94
CA LYS A 370 -11.43 12.00 -3.77
C LYS A 370 -11.42 10.68 -3.01
N ARG A 371 -12.37 9.82 -3.35
CA ARG A 371 -12.42 8.44 -2.86
C ARG A 371 -12.76 7.54 -4.03
N ASP A 372 -12.00 6.49 -4.18
CA ASP A 372 -12.32 5.37 -5.05
C ASP A 372 -12.26 4.07 -4.25
N MET A 373 -12.73 2.98 -4.81
CA MET A 373 -12.81 1.68 -4.15
C MET A 373 -12.58 0.57 -5.17
N PRO A 374 -12.14 -0.62 -4.71
CA PRO A 374 -12.07 -1.79 -5.57
C PRO A 374 -13.40 -2.04 -6.28
N TRP A 375 -13.34 -2.31 -7.59
CA TRP A 375 -14.52 -2.57 -8.43
C TRP A 375 -15.16 -3.95 -8.19
N THR A 376 -14.50 -4.82 -7.43
CA THR A 376 -15.02 -6.15 -7.10
C THR A 376 -16.08 -6.06 -6.00
N PRO A 377 -17.32 -6.49 -6.20
CA PRO A 377 -18.43 -6.27 -5.26
C PRO A 377 -18.17 -6.72 -3.83
N ARG A 378 -17.44 -7.83 -3.64
CA ARG A 378 -17.10 -8.36 -2.30
C ARG A 378 -16.06 -7.53 -1.55
N LEU A 379 -15.24 -6.78 -2.26
CA LEU A 379 -14.15 -5.97 -1.72
C LEU A 379 -14.37 -4.46 -1.94
N SER A 380 -15.56 -4.06 -2.42
CA SER A 380 -15.92 -2.67 -2.67
C SER A 380 -16.16 -1.90 -1.37
N SER A 381 -15.12 -1.81 -0.56
CA SER A 381 -15.12 -1.09 0.71
C SER A 381 -13.72 -0.50 0.94
N PRO A 382 -13.63 0.72 1.49
CA PRO A 382 -12.34 1.41 1.65
C PRO A 382 -11.33 0.64 2.50
N ASN A 383 -11.77 -0.24 3.37
CA ASN A 383 -10.89 -1.06 4.22
C ASN A 383 -10.27 -2.27 3.52
N TYR A 384 -10.48 -2.43 2.20
CA TYR A 384 -9.83 -3.46 1.37
C TYR A 384 -8.97 -2.88 0.25
N CYS A 385 -8.84 -1.55 0.18
CA CYS A 385 -8.08 -0.90 -0.88
C CYS A 385 -6.61 -1.33 -0.89
N SER A 386 -5.96 -1.44 0.27
CA SER A 386 -4.58 -1.91 0.39
C SER A 386 -4.41 -3.32 -0.18
N ALA A 387 -5.20 -4.29 0.30
CA ALA A 387 -5.11 -5.68 -0.16
C ALA A 387 -5.40 -5.83 -1.66
N PHE A 388 -6.46 -5.16 -2.15
CA PHE A 388 -6.83 -5.25 -3.56
C PHE A 388 -5.84 -4.51 -4.46
N GLY A 389 -5.33 -3.35 -4.02
CA GLY A 389 -4.29 -2.59 -4.72
C GLY A 389 -2.99 -3.38 -4.85
N ALA A 390 -2.60 -4.10 -3.80
CA ALA A 390 -1.45 -5.01 -3.87
C ALA A 390 -1.67 -6.17 -4.85
N LEU A 391 -2.88 -6.77 -4.86
CA LEU A 391 -3.21 -7.83 -5.82
C LEU A 391 -3.17 -7.31 -7.26
N ASP A 392 -3.78 -6.15 -7.53
CA ASP A 392 -3.75 -5.49 -8.85
C ASP A 392 -2.32 -5.23 -9.29
N PHE A 393 -1.50 -4.66 -8.40
CA PHE A 393 -0.10 -4.37 -8.66
C PHE A 393 0.70 -5.64 -9.02
N VAL A 394 0.57 -6.70 -8.22
CA VAL A 394 1.29 -7.97 -8.44
C VAL A 394 0.85 -8.66 -9.73
N LEU A 395 -0.45 -8.68 -10.02
CA LEU A 395 -0.97 -9.29 -11.24
C LEU A 395 -0.50 -8.54 -12.50
N LYS A 396 -0.52 -7.21 -12.49
CA LYS A 396 0.00 -6.39 -13.57
C LYS A 396 1.51 -6.59 -13.76
N ALA A 397 2.27 -6.68 -12.67
CA ALA A 397 3.70 -6.98 -12.73
C ALA A 397 4.01 -8.38 -13.28
N ASN A 398 3.12 -9.35 -13.12
CA ASN A 398 3.29 -10.72 -13.60
C ASN A 398 2.78 -10.96 -15.04
N SER A 399 2.14 -9.97 -15.68
CA SER A 399 1.70 -10.06 -17.09
C SER A 399 2.93 -10.18 -18.01
N SER A 400 2.86 -11.03 -19.05
CA SER A 400 3.98 -11.21 -19.97
C SER A 400 4.16 -10.00 -20.90
N PRO A 401 5.41 -9.72 -21.35
CA PRO A 401 5.71 -8.61 -22.27
C PRO A 401 4.90 -8.62 -23.58
N GLU A 402 4.60 -9.80 -24.11
CA GLU A 402 3.85 -9.96 -25.37
C GLU A 402 2.37 -9.53 -25.23
N GLU A 403 1.79 -9.73 -24.06
CA GLU A 403 0.42 -9.28 -23.77
C GLU A 403 0.35 -7.79 -23.44
N SER A 404 1.42 -7.23 -22.86
CA SER A 404 1.48 -5.80 -22.55
C SER A 404 1.79 -4.95 -23.80
N MET A 405 2.61 -5.42 -24.73
CA MET A 405 2.86 -4.72 -26.00
C MET A 405 1.60 -4.56 -26.86
N ALA A 406 0.65 -5.49 -26.76
CA ALA A 406 -0.66 -5.35 -27.43
C ALA A 406 -1.53 -4.27 -26.77
N LYS A 407 -1.30 -3.94 -25.49
CA LYS A 407 -2.02 -2.92 -24.71
C LYS A 407 -1.46 -1.50 -24.87
N GLN A 408 -0.25 -1.34 -25.43
CA GLN A 408 0.54 -0.10 -25.40
C GLN A 408 -0.06 1.10 -26.17
N LYS A 409 -1.26 0.99 -26.70
CA LYS A 409 -1.90 2.16 -27.35
C LYS A 409 -2.66 3.08 -26.40
N ASP A 410 -3.02 2.64 -25.17
CA ASP A 410 -3.85 3.47 -24.27
C ASP A 410 -3.51 3.40 -22.76
N ASP A 411 -2.56 2.55 -22.30
CA ASP A 411 -2.36 2.33 -20.87
C ASP A 411 -0.89 2.55 -20.44
N ARG A 412 -0.58 3.78 -20.01
CA ARG A 412 0.77 4.18 -19.56
C ARG A 412 1.21 3.46 -18.27
N VAL A 413 0.26 3.00 -17.43
CA VAL A 413 0.57 2.26 -16.18
C VAL A 413 1.09 0.87 -16.48
N ALA A 414 0.45 0.15 -17.39
CA ALA A 414 0.91 -1.19 -17.78
C ALA A 414 2.33 -1.12 -18.37
N GLY A 415 2.61 -0.12 -19.19
CA GLY A 415 3.96 0.13 -19.72
C GLY A 415 5.00 0.47 -18.64
N LEU A 416 4.59 1.17 -17.58
CA LEU A 416 5.48 1.53 -16.47
C LEU A 416 5.72 0.33 -15.53
N LEU A 417 4.68 -0.44 -15.22
CA LEU A 417 4.81 -1.68 -14.44
C LEU A 417 5.63 -2.75 -15.18
N GLU A 418 5.51 -2.80 -16.51
CA GLU A 418 6.36 -3.63 -17.36
C GLU A 418 7.80 -3.17 -17.34
N LYS A 419 8.05 -1.87 -17.42
CA LYS A 419 9.40 -1.29 -17.29
C LYS A 419 9.97 -1.57 -15.90
N ILE A 420 9.17 -1.45 -14.84
CA ILE A 420 9.53 -1.85 -13.48
C ILE A 420 9.86 -3.35 -13.44
N LYS A 421 9.00 -4.22 -14.01
CA LYS A 421 9.22 -5.66 -14.05
C LYS A 421 10.48 -6.04 -14.84
N ASN A 422 10.65 -5.48 -16.04
CA ASN A 422 11.84 -5.73 -16.86
C ASN A 422 13.10 -5.21 -16.18
N PHE A 423 12.97 -4.16 -15.38
CA PHE A 423 14.02 -3.63 -14.54
C PHE A 423 14.38 -4.57 -13.38
N PHE A 424 13.38 -5.18 -12.71
CA PHE A 424 13.59 -6.12 -11.61
C PHE A 424 13.82 -7.58 -12.05
N MET A 425 13.54 -7.94 -13.29
CA MET A 425 13.69 -9.31 -13.82
C MET A 425 14.94 -9.50 -14.68
N LYS A 426 15.75 -8.48 -14.90
CA LYS A 426 17.10 -8.56 -15.48
C LYS A 426 18.15 -8.44 -14.37
#